data_50d3171d08cd1371758bf023d5c1e84b
#
_entry.id   50d3171d08cd1371758bf023d5c1e84b
#
_cell.length_a   1.000
_cell.length_b   1.000
_cell.length_c   1.000
_cell.angle_alpha   90.00
_cell.angle_beta   90.00
_cell.angle_gamma   90.00
#
_symmetry.space_group_name_H-M   'P 1'
#
loop_
_entity.id
_entity.type
_entity.pdbx_description
1 polymer ?
#
loop_
_entity_poly.entity_id
_entity_poly.type
_entity_poly.pdbx_seq_one_letter_code
_entity_poly.pdbx_strand_id
1 'polypeptide(L)'
;MRGRVAGVALPLLLLATTLGACSGSDNLTLYSGRAEVQVKPLLEEFRKATGIKVSARYGASAELAAQIAEEGRGSRADVFWAQDAGALGSVDKLGLFGPLPAAAVSVVDKKFRAPDDNWTGVSGRARVVVYDPRKVPAAELPASVFDLTQPKWRGRLAIAPTNGSFQSFVTAMLIAVGEPRTKAWLEGIKANAPKTYPSNDLIVKAANDGQVDLGLVNHYYLFQLQSEIGADKTVARNHYTAGTDPGALVNVAGVGILKSSKKQADAARFVEYLLSEPAQRHFAEENFEYPLRPGVPTA
;
A
#
# COMPACT_ATOMS: atom_id res chain seq x y z
N MET A 1 44.31 24.92 -81.50
CA MET A 1 43.80 23.63 -80.87
C MET A 1 43.20 23.97 -79.53
N ARG A 2 41.91 23.84 -79.39
CA ARG A 2 41.12 24.28 -78.21
C ARG A 2 40.95 23.10 -77.30
N GLY A 3 41.53 23.13 -76.08
CA GLY A 3 41.31 22.16 -75.02
C GLY A 3 40.08 22.51 -74.21
N ARG A 4 39.14 21.59 -74.16
CA ARG A 4 37.92 21.63 -73.30
C ARG A 4 38.28 21.16 -71.90
N VAL A 5 38.03 22.00 -70.91
CA VAL A 5 38.09 21.63 -69.50
C VAL A 5 36.72 21.16 -69.13
N ALA A 6 36.59 19.91 -68.73
CA ALA A 6 35.35 19.27 -68.18
C ALA A 6 35.26 19.59 -66.70
N GLY A 7 34.20 20.32 -66.30
CA GLY A 7 33.86 20.57 -64.91
C GLY A 7 33.17 19.34 -64.29
N VAL A 8 33.77 18.80 -63.24
CA VAL A 8 33.17 17.76 -62.40
C VAL A 8 32.31 18.45 -61.35
N ALA A 9 31.00 18.27 -61.48
CA ALA A 9 30.03 18.70 -60.47
C ALA A 9 29.97 17.62 -59.36
N LEU A 10 30.37 17.98 -58.16
CA LEU A 10 30.28 17.13 -56.95
C LEU A 10 28.89 17.30 -56.34
N PRO A 11 28.09 16.23 -56.18
CA PRO A 11 26.81 16.35 -55.51
C PRO A 11 27.00 16.49 -53.99
N LEU A 12 26.50 17.59 -53.43
CA LEU A 12 26.45 17.86 -52.01
C LEU A 12 25.38 16.93 -51.37
N LEU A 13 25.84 15.87 -50.70
CA LEU A 13 24.98 14.95 -49.96
C LEU A 13 24.54 15.63 -48.66
N LEU A 14 23.30 16.15 -48.60
CA LEU A 14 22.68 16.62 -47.37
C LEU A 14 22.44 15.39 -46.45
N LEU A 15 23.28 15.26 -45.44
CA LEU A 15 23.08 14.32 -44.35
C LEU A 15 21.99 14.87 -43.45
N ALA A 16 20.73 14.41 -43.65
CA ALA A 16 19.62 14.66 -42.73
C ALA A 16 19.90 13.88 -41.43
N THR A 17 20.48 14.55 -40.44
CA THR A 17 20.52 14.02 -39.07
C THR A 17 19.12 13.97 -38.52
N THR A 18 18.51 12.79 -38.58
CA THR A 18 17.31 12.48 -37.78
C THR A 18 17.71 12.52 -36.30
N LEU A 19 17.40 13.64 -35.66
CA LEU A 19 17.35 13.70 -34.21
C LEU A 19 16.35 12.62 -33.75
N GLY A 20 16.89 11.49 -33.34
CA GLY A 20 16.13 10.46 -32.63
C GLY A 20 15.59 11.11 -31.36
N ALA A 21 14.33 11.52 -31.41
CA ALA A 21 13.57 11.85 -30.20
C ALA A 21 13.66 10.62 -29.31
N CYS A 22 14.38 10.71 -28.20
CA CYS A 22 14.20 9.82 -27.08
C CYS A 22 12.73 9.96 -26.66
N SER A 23 11.86 9.11 -27.19
CA SER A 23 10.48 8.99 -26.72
C SER A 23 10.57 8.42 -25.31
N GLY A 24 10.65 9.29 -24.31
CA GLY A 24 10.24 8.93 -22.97
C GLY A 24 8.83 8.34 -23.13
N SER A 25 8.56 7.16 -22.54
CA SER A 25 7.24 6.55 -22.64
C SER A 25 6.20 7.58 -22.21
N ASP A 26 5.15 7.80 -23.02
CA ASP A 26 4.01 8.67 -22.67
C ASP A 26 3.24 8.18 -21.45
N ASN A 27 3.58 7.01 -20.92
CA ASN A 27 2.92 6.40 -19.81
C ASN A 27 3.24 7.10 -18.48
N LEU A 28 2.24 7.30 -17.65
CA LEU A 28 2.41 7.71 -16.26
C LEU A 28 3.24 6.66 -15.52
N THR A 29 4.29 7.08 -14.81
CA THR A 29 5.17 6.17 -14.06
C THR A 29 4.71 6.05 -12.62
N LEU A 30 4.28 4.87 -12.23
CA LEU A 30 3.83 4.55 -10.89
C LEU A 30 4.90 3.72 -10.15
N TYR A 31 5.34 4.20 -8.98
CA TYR A 31 6.04 3.35 -8.03
C TYR A 31 5.01 2.79 -7.03
N SER A 32 4.81 1.48 -7.03
CA SER A 32 3.77 0.81 -6.24
C SER A 32 4.35 -0.10 -5.17
N GLY A 33 4.11 0.25 -3.92
CA GLY A 33 4.33 -0.63 -2.76
C GLY A 33 3.22 -1.66 -2.55
N ARG A 34 2.22 -1.67 -3.43
CA ARG A 34 1.09 -2.61 -3.41
C ARG A 34 1.37 -3.78 -4.33
N ALA A 35 0.82 -4.95 -4.01
CA ALA A 35 0.97 -6.14 -4.85
C ALA A 35 0.33 -5.94 -6.24
N GLU A 36 1.00 -6.43 -7.28
CA GLU A 36 0.55 -6.30 -8.67
C GLU A 36 -0.88 -6.80 -8.87
N VAL A 37 -1.22 -7.95 -8.28
CA VAL A 37 -2.55 -8.56 -8.39
C VAL A 37 -3.67 -7.64 -7.91
N GLN A 38 -3.41 -6.79 -6.92
CA GLN A 38 -4.37 -5.84 -6.37
C GLN A 38 -4.46 -4.53 -7.17
N VAL A 39 -3.37 -4.16 -7.85
CA VAL A 39 -3.23 -2.85 -8.53
C VAL A 39 -3.59 -2.95 -10.01
N LYS A 40 -3.17 -4.02 -10.69
CA LYS A 40 -3.32 -4.16 -12.13
C LYS A 40 -4.75 -3.99 -12.64
N PRO A 41 -5.80 -4.56 -12.02
CA PRO A 41 -7.18 -4.34 -12.45
C PRO A 41 -7.55 -2.85 -12.43
N LEU A 42 -7.19 -2.12 -11.36
CA LEU A 42 -7.46 -0.68 -11.25
C LEU A 42 -6.72 0.14 -12.30
N LEU A 43 -5.49 -0.23 -12.69
CA LEU A 43 -4.77 0.44 -13.78
C LEU A 43 -5.44 0.21 -15.14
N GLU A 44 -5.98 -0.98 -15.37
CA GLU A 44 -6.71 -1.30 -16.60
C GLU A 44 -8.04 -0.53 -16.68
N GLU A 45 -8.77 -0.45 -15.58
CA GLU A 45 -9.99 0.34 -15.48
C GLU A 45 -9.72 1.84 -15.65
N PHE A 46 -8.68 2.38 -15.00
CA PHE A 46 -8.24 3.75 -15.19
C PHE A 46 -7.91 4.04 -16.66
N ARG A 47 -7.17 3.14 -17.32
CA ARG A 47 -6.86 3.27 -18.73
C ARG A 47 -8.12 3.27 -19.61
N LYS A 48 -9.09 2.40 -19.32
CA LYS A 48 -10.38 2.37 -20.05
C LYS A 48 -11.16 3.68 -19.88
N ALA A 49 -11.17 4.22 -18.65
CA ALA A 49 -11.93 5.42 -18.32
C ALA A 49 -11.30 6.71 -18.86
N THR A 50 -9.96 6.76 -19.00
CA THR A 50 -9.22 8.01 -19.25
C THR A 50 -8.38 8.01 -20.51
N GLY A 51 -8.03 6.85 -21.05
CA GLY A 51 -7.04 6.67 -22.12
C GLY A 51 -5.58 6.73 -21.64
N ILE A 52 -5.34 7.12 -20.39
CA ILE A 52 -3.98 7.28 -19.83
C ILE A 52 -3.41 5.90 -19.49
N LYS A 53 -2.21 5.62 -20.01
CA LYS A 53 -1.47 4.39 -19.70
C LYS A 53 -0.59 4.61 -18.48
N VAL A 54 -0.49 3.59 -17.62
CA VAL A 54 0.36 3.59 -16.44
C VAL A 54 1.38 2.48 -16.56
N SER A 55 2.65 2.82 -16.35
CA SER A 55 3.75 1.86 -16.21
C SER A 55 4.08 1.73 -14.73
N ALA A 56 3.77 0.59 -14.13
CA ALA A 56 3.99 0.37 -12.71
C ALA A 56 5.32 -0.36 -12.46
N ARG A 57 6.08 0.14 -11.48
CA ARG A 57 7.20 -0.55 -10.85
C ARG A 57 6.76 -0.99 -9.46
N TYR A 58 6.81 -2.30 -9.21
CA TYR A 58 6.44 -2.90 -7.94
C TYR A 58 7.66 -3.15 -7.06
N GLY A 59 7.50 -2.98 -5.74
CA GLY A 59 8.54 -3.22 -4.73
C GLY A 59 8.01 -3.01 -3.33
N ALA A 60 8.82 -3.24 -2.30
CA ALA A 60 8.44 -2.89 -0.93
C ALA A 60 8.32 -1.38 -0.78
N SER A 61 7.29 -0.90 -0.05
CA SER A 61 7.05 0.54 0.13
C SER A 61 8.27 1.29 0.68
N ALA A 62 8.97 0.69 1.65
CA ALA A 62 10.16 1.30 2.23
C ALA A 62 11.34 1.40 1.24
N GLU A 63 11.54 0.37 0.41
CA GLU A 63 12.59 0.36 -0.63
C GLU A 63 12.30 1.39 -1.72
N LEU A 64 11.04 1.48 -2.17
CA LEU A 64 10.65 2.48 -3.16
C LEU A 64 10.73 3.90 -2.60
N ALA A 65 10.39 4.11 -1.32
CA ALA A 65 10.54 5.39 -0.67
C ALA A 65 12.03 5.79 -0.55
N ALA A 66 12.91 4.85 -0.17
CA ALA A 66 14.36 5.07 -0.14
C ALA A 66 14.91 5.41 -1.54
N GLN A 67 14.46 4.69 -2.56
CA GLN A 67 14.84 4.98 -3.94
C GLN A 67 14.40 6.38 -4.38
N ILE A 68 13.14 6.78 -4.08
CA ILE A 68 12.65 8.15 -4.37
C ILE A 68 13.50 9.19 -3.63
N ALA A 69 13.90 8.91 -2.38
CA ALA A 69 14.77 9.79 -1.61
C ALA A 69 16.16 9.96 -2.25
N GLU A 70 16.76 8.87 -2.75
CA GLU A 70 18.04 8.90 -3.47
C GLU A 70 17.93 9.60 -4.82
N GLU A 71 16.86 9.35 -5.58
CA GLU A 71 16.58 10.00 -6.87
C GLU A 71 16.29 11.51 -6.68
N GLY A 72 15.73 11.89 -5.52
CA GLY A 72 15.42 13.27 -5.17
C GLY A 72 14.54 13.97 -6.22
N ARG A 73 14.94 15.18 -6.64
CA ARG A 73 14.25 15.95 -7.70
C ARG A 73 14.41 15.36 -9.10
N GLY A 74 15.24 14.33 -9.26
CA GLY A 74 15.41 13.57 -10.50
C GLY A 74 14.61 12.28 -10.53
N SER A 75 13.72 12.05 -9.58
CA SER A 75 12.93 10.82 -9.54
C SER A 75 12.14 10.60 -10.82
N ARG A 76 12.15 9.36 -11.26
CA ARG A 76 11.41 8.92 -12.46
C ARG A 76 9.94 8.61 -12.16
N ALA A 77 9.58 8.51 -10.88
CA ALA A 77 8.19 8.31 -10.48
C ALA A 77 7.38 9.59 -10.71
N ASP A 78 6.22 9.44 -11.31
CA ASP A 78 5.19 10.48 -11.33
C ASP A 78 4.32 10.40 -10.08
N VAL A 79 3.96 9.16 -9.70
CA VAL A 79 3.13 8.85 -8.53
C VAL A 79 3.79 7.78 -7.68
N PHE A 80 3.77 7.95 -6.37
CA PHE A 80 4.11 6.91 -5.39
C PHE A 80 2.84 6.43 -4.68
N TRP A 81 2.53 5.14 -4.82
CA TRP A 81 1.44 4.48 -4.11
C TRP A 81 2.00 3.50 -3.09
N ALA A 82 2.05 3.93 -1.85
CA ALA A 82 2.59 3.12 -0.76
C ALA A 82 1.52 2.28 -0.08
N GLN A 83 1.98 1.22 0.57
CA GLN A 83 1.15 0.35 1.40
C GLN A 83 0.88 0.93 2.79
N ASP A 84 1.61 1.94 3.23
CA ASP A 84 1.50 2.51 4.56
C ASP A 84 1.83 4.01 4.60
N ALA A 85 1.27 4.70 5.58
CA ALA A 85 1.47 6.11 5.80
C ALA A 85 2.92 6.47 6.18
N GLY A 86 3.68 5.53 6.76
CA GLY A 86 5.07 5.77 7.15
C GLY A 86 5.98 6.00 5.95
N ALA A 87 5.83 5.17 4.90
CA ALA A 87 6.57 5.33 3.65
C ALA A 87 6.21 6.64 2.93
N LEU A 88 4.92 7.02 2.92
CA LEU A 88 4.48 8.31 2.37
C LEU A 88 5.07 9.48 3.16
N GLY A 89 4.96 9.45 4.47
CA GLY A 89 5.48 10.49 5.35
C GLY A 89 7.01 10.64 5.26
N SER A 90 7.75 9.56 4.96
CA SER A 90 9.21 9.65 4.76
C SER A 90 9.57 10.46 3.50
N VAL A 91 8.84 10.25 2.40
CA VAL A 91 9.02 11.02 1.15
C VAL A 91 8.54 12.46 1.30
N ASP A 92 7.43 12.66 2.03
CA ASP A 92 6.85 13.98 2.29
C ASP A 92 7.76 14.87 3.12
N LYS A 93 8.39 14.32 4.18
CA LYS A 93 9.38 15.04 5.02
C LYS A 93 10.57 15.57 4.22
N LEU A 94 10.90 14.96 3.09
CA LEU A 94 11.94 15.43 2.17
C LEU A 94 11.42 16.52 1.21
N GLY A 95 10.13 16.86 1.30
CA GLY A 95 9.50 17.87 0.45
C GLY A 95 9.40 17.46 -1.02
N LEU A 96 9.37 16.15 -1.30
CA LEU A 96 9.37 15.61 -2.67
C LEU A 96 7.96 15.47 -3.25
N PHE A 97 6.90 15.47 -2.45
CA PHE A 97 5.51 15.51 -2.93
C PHE A 97 5.04 16.95 -3.21
N GLY A 98 4.22 17.08 -4.25
CA GLY A 98 3.43 18.28 -4.54
C GLY A 98 2.02 18.19 -3.96
N PRO A 99 1.27 19.30 -3.94
CA PRO A 99 -0.11 19.31 -3.46
C PRO A 99 -0.99 18.43 -4.35
N LEU A 100 -1.90 17.70 -3.74
CA LEU A 100 -2.90 16.90 -4.45
C LEU A 100 -4.12 17.75 -4.85
N PRO A 101 -4.95 17.29 -5.81
CA PRO A 101 -6.19 17.97 -6.18
C PRO A 101 -7.12 18.12 -4.98
N ALA A 102 -7.37 19.36 -4.55
CA ALA A 102 -8.14 19.64 -3.33
C ALA A 102 -9.55 19.02 -3.35
N ALA A 103 -10.23 19.04 -4.51
CA ALA A 103 -11.55 18.45 -4.67
C ALA A 103 -11.54 16.92 -4.45
N ALA A 104 -10.48 16.23 -4.91
CA ALA A 104 -10.33 14.79 -4.73
C ALA A 104 -10.04 14.43 -3.27
N VAL A 105 -9.07 15.10 -2.64
CA VAL A 105 -8.68 14.74 -1.27
C VAL A 105 -9.72 15.14 -0.22
N SER A 106 -10.60 16.10 -0.52
CA SER A 106 -11.64 16.57 0.41
C SER A 106 -12.65 15.47 0.81
N VAL A 107 -12.80 14.41 0.00
CA VAL A 107 -13.69 13.28 0.32
C VAL A 107 -13.08 12.34 1.37
N VAL A 108 -11.77 12.41 1.63
CA VAL A 108 -11.08 11.57 2.61
C VAL A 108 -11.02 12.29 3.95
N ASP A 109 -11.32 11.58 5.05
CA ASP A 109 -11.19 12.13 6.41
C ASP A 109 -9.74 12.61 6.65
N LYS A 110 -9.60 13.76 7.32
CA LYS A 110 -8.29 14.40 7.61
C LYS A 110 -7.30 13.48 8.34
N LYS A 111 -7.79 12.54 9.14
CA LYS A 111 -6.92 11.56 9.84
C LYS A 111 -6.21 10.57 8.91
N PHE A 112 -6.63 10.46 7.65
CA PHE A 112 -6.09 9.54 6.66
C PHE A 112 -5.30 10.25 5.55
N ARG A 113 -4.89 11.49 5.74
CA ARG A 113 -4.11 12.26 4.78
C ARG A 113 -3.06 13.13 5.47
N ALA A 114 -2.08 13.62 4.71
CA ALA A 114 -1.09 14.57 5.22
C ALA A 114 -1.78 15.85 5.71
N PRO A 115 -1.22 16.53 6.73
CA PRO A 115 -1.76 17.80 7.21
C PRO A 115 -1.84 18.89 6.12
N ASP A 116 -0.94 18.85 5.15
CA ASP A 116 -0.79 19.78 4.02
C ASP A 116 -1.33 19.22 2.70
N ASP A 117 -2.02 18.08 2.74
CA ASP A 117 -2.62 17.38 1.60
C ASP A 117 -1.62 16.98 0.49
N ASN A 118 -0.34 16.80 0.80
CA ASN A 118 0.67 16.33 -0.14
C ASN A 118 0.56 14.82 -0.45
N TRP A 119 -0.09 14.06 0.42
CA TRP A 119 -0.49 12.68 0.18
C TRP A 119 -1.85 12.38 0.82
N THR A 120 -2.53 11.36 0.32
CA THR A 120 -3.80 10.91 0.87
C THR A 120 -3.91 9.39 0.90
N GLY A 121 -4.63 8.86 1.89
CA GLY A 121 -5.08 7.48 1.87
C GLY A 121 -6.05 7.23 0.73
N VAL A 122 -6.04 6.02 0.19
CA VAL A 122 -6.96 5.55 -0.85
C VAL A 122 -7.76 4.32 -0.40
N SER A 123 -7.22 3.53 0.53
CA SER A 123 -7.94 2.42 1.18
C SER A 123 -7.44 2.19 2.60
N GLY A 124 -8.30 1.69 3.47
CA GLY A 124 -8.03 1.44 4.88
C GLY A 124 -7.91 -0.06 5.19
N ARG A 125 -7.06 -0.40 6.17
CA ARG A 125 -6.87 -1.78 6.63
C ARG A 125 -6.78 -1.82 8.15
N ALA A 126 -7.73 -2.52 8.77
CA ALA A 126 -7.70 -2.69 10.22
C ALA A 126 -6.74 -3.79 10.65
N ARG A 127 -6.02 -3.55 11.74
CA ARG A 127 -5.33 -4.59 12.48
C ARG A 127 -6.35 -5.38 13.28
N VAL A 128 -6.21 -6.71 13.29
CA VAL A 128 -7.13 -7.63 13.97
C VAL A 128 -6.36 -8.79 14.57
N VAL A 129 -7.03 -9.50 15.46
CA VAL A 129 -6.62 -10.82 15.91
C VAL A 129 -7.46 -11.85 15.14
N VAL A 130 -6.84 -12.59 14.20
CA VAL A 130 -7.50 -13.77 13.63
C VAL A 130 -7.42 -14.90 14.64
N TYR A 131 -8.47 -15.72 14.77
CA TYR A 131 -8.51 -16.81 15.74
C TYR A 131 -9.30 -18.02 15.24
N ASP A 132 -9.02 -19.19 15.82
CA ASP A 132 -9.79 -20.41 15.65
C ASP A 132 -10.85 -20.51 16.77
N PRO A 133 -12.16 -20.34 16.49
CA PRO A 133 -13.20 -20.38 17.49
C PRO A 133 -13.40 -21.75 18.16
N ARG A 134 -12.83 -22.81 17.57
CA ARG A 134 -12.84 -24.16 18.19
C ARG A 134 -11.86 -24.25 19.37
N LYS A 135 -10.84 -23.36 19.41
CA LYS A 135 -9.75 -23.35 20.40
C LYS A 135 -9.80 -22.15 21.35
N VAL A 136 -10.37 -21.03 20.90
CA VAL A 136 -10.49 -19.80 21.68
C VAL A 136 -11.95 -19.38 21.72
N PRO A 137 -12.67 -19.68 22.85
CA PRO A 137 -14.03 -19.18 23.06
C PRO A 137 -14.07 -17.64 23.04
N ALA A 138 -15.19 -17.07 22.60
CA ALA A 138 -15.37 -15.63 22.50
C ALA A 138 -15.11 -14.88 23.83
N ALA A 139 -15.42 -15.49 24.98
CA ALA A 139 -15.19 -14.93 26.31
C ALA A 139 -13.69 -14.84 26.70
N GLU A 140 -12.81 -15.58 26.00
CA GLU A 140 -11.37 -15.59 26.27
C GLU A 140 -10.59 -14.65 25.34
N LEU A 141 -11.25 -14.09 24.32
CA LEU A 141 -10.60 -13.20 23.34
C LEU A 141 -10.00 -11.98 24.03
N PRO A 142 -8.83 -11.48 23.55
CA PRO A 142 -8.16 -10.35 24.15
C PRO A 142 -8.98 -9.07 23.95
N ALA A 143 -9.31 -8.35 25.02
CA ALA A 143 -9.97 -7.05 24.92
C ALA A 143 -9.04 -5.97 24.37
N SER A 144 -7.73 -6.14 24.61
CA SER A 144 -6.65 -5.25 24.17
C SER A 144 -5.52 -6.06 23.55
N VAL A 145 -4.78 -5.44 22.62
CA VAL A 145 -3.55 -6.02 22.09
C VAL A 145 -2.52 -6.32 23.18
N PHE A 146 -2.57 -5.58 24.29
CA PHE A 146 -1.70 -5.82 25.46
C PHE A 146 -1.99 -7.14 26.18
N ASP A 147 -3.23 -7.65 26.11
CA ASP A 147 -3.61 -8.93 26.70
C ASP A 147 -2.90 -10.13 26.04
N LEU A 148 -2.39 -9.95 24.82
CA LEU A 148 -1.60 -10.97 24.11
C LEU A 148 -0.26 -11.27 24.77
N THR A 149 0.18 -10.45 25.72
CA THR A 149 1.38 -10.70 26.55
C THR A 149 1.10 -11.64 27.73
N GLN A 150 -0.17 -11.93 28.04
CA GLN A 150 -0.53 -12.80 29.16
C GLN A 150 -0.01 -14.23 28.92
N PRO A 151 0.47 -14.93 29.98
CA PRO A 151 1.04 -16.28 29.86
C PRO A 151 0.10 -17.33 29.27
N LYS A 152 -1.22 -17.12 29.34
CA LYS A 152 -2.21 -18.04 28.74
C LYS A 152 -2.06 -18.19 27.21
N TRP A 153 -1.38 -17.24 26.54
CA TRP A 153 -1.13 -17.25 25.09
C TRP A 153 0.20 -17.89 24.70
N ARG A 154 0.94 -18.44 25.66
CA ARG A 154 2.25 -19.03 25.38
C ARG A 154 2.15 -20.19 24.39
N GLY A 155 2.89 -20.11 23.26
CA GLY A 155 2.88 -21.09 22.18
C GLY A 155 1.61 -21.11 21.32
N ARG A 156 0.63 -20.24 21.61
CA ARG A 156 -0.69 -20.19 20.97
C ARG A 156 -0.82 -19.06 19.95
N LEU A 157 0.08 -18.06 20.00
CA LEU A 157 0.06 -16.84 19.19
C LEU A 157 0.91 -17.01 17.92
N ALA A 158 0.44 -16.42 16.81
CA ALA A 158 1.21 -16.27 15.58
C ALA A 158 1.44 -14.80 15.21
N ILE A 159 2.64 -14.48 14.69
CA ILE A 159 3.01 -13.15 14.20
C ILE A 159 3.86 -13.26 12.94
N ALA A 160 3.91 -12.18 12.15
CA ALA A 160 4.79 -12.04 10.97
C ALA A 160 5.77 -10.85 11.18
N PRO A 161 6.84 -11.02 11.97
CA PRO A 161 7.66 -9.88 12.44
C PRO A 161 8.43 -9.17 11.32
N THR A 162 8.74 -9.85 10.22
CA THR A 162 9.41 -9.26 9.05
C THR A 162 8.44 -8.63 8.04
N ASN A 163 7.14 -8.81 8.24
CA ASN A 163 6.13 -8.23 7.36
C ASN A 163 5.96 -6.73 7.64
N GLY A 164 5.96 -5.90 6.58
CA GLY A 164 5.85 -4.45 6.67
C GLY A 164 4.62 -3.96 7.45
N SER A 165 3.48 -4.68 7.37
CA SER A 165 2.28 -4.29 8.13
C SER A 165 2.41 -4.52 9.63
N PHE A 166 3.19 -5.53 10.07
CA PHE A 166 3.51 -5.72 11.47
C PHE A 166 4.46 -4.63 11.98
N GLN A 167 5.47 -4.29 11.18
CA GLN A 167 6.43 -3.22 11.51
C GLN A 167 5.73 -1.86 11.61
N SER A 168 4.85 -1.53 10.67
CA SER A 168 4.03 -0.31 10.70
C SER A 168 3.11 -0.28 11.93
N PHE A 169 2.55 -1.43 12.33
CA PHE A 169 1.76 -1.54 13.54
C PHE A 169 2.59 -1.25 14.80
N VAL A 170 3.79 -1.81 14.91
CA VAL A 170 4.71 -1.55 16.03
C VAL A 170 5.12 -0.07 16.07
N THR A 171 5.39 0.53 14.90
CA THR A 171 5.68 1.97 14.81
C THR A 171 4.51 2.83 15.27
N ALA A 172 3.29 2.49 14.88
CA ALA A 172 2.10 3.19 15.34
C ALA A 172 1.87 3.04 16.85
N MET A 173 2.14 1.84 17.40
CA MET A 173 2.09 1.61 18.85
C MET A 173 3.15 2.49 19.57
N LEU A 174 4.38 2.58 19.03
CA LEU A 174 5.44 3.43 19.56
C LEU A 174 4.99 4.91 19.65
N ILE A 175 4.30 5.40 18.64
CA ILE A 175 3.75 6.77 18.61
C ILE A 175 2.61 6.94 19.62
N ALA A 176 1.71 5.95 19.71
CA ALA A 176 0.51 6.04 20.52
C ALA A 176 0.76 5.89 22.03
N VAL A 177 1.69 5.01 22.44
CA VAL A 177 1.87 4.63 23.85
C VAL A 177 3.31 4.80 24.36
N GLY A 178 4.23 5.25 23.50
CA GLY A 178 5.64 5.50 23.81
C GLY A 178 6.52 4.24 23.77
N GLU A 179 7.83 4.48 23.74
CA GLU A 179 8.85 3.43 23.64
C GLU A 179 8.82 2.42 24.80
N PRO A 180 8.76 2.84 26.09
CA PRO A 180 8.82 1.88 27.20
C PRO A 180 7.68 0.85 27.15
N ARG A 181 6.45 1.29 26.83
CA ARG A 181 5.28 0.41 26.80
C ARG A 181 5.28 -0.49 25.57
N THR A 182 5.72 0.04 24.43
CA THR A 182 5.89 -0.75 23.20
C THR A 182 6.96 -1.82 23.37
N LYS A 183 8.11 -1.48 23.97
CA LYS A 183 9.17 -2.43 24.26
C LYS A 183 8.70 -3.54 25.20
N ALA A 184 8.04 -3.18 26.30
CA ALA A 184 7.49 -4.16 27.25
C ALA A 184 6.48 -5.10 26.56
N TRP A 185 5.66 -4.58 25.65
CA TRP A 185 4.74 -5.40 24.85
C TRP A 185 5.49 -6.39 23.95
N LEU A 186 6.51 -5.94 23.22
CA LEU A 186 7.33 -6.80 22.35
C LEU A 186 8.05 -7.91 23.15
N GLU A 187 8.58 -7.56 24.32
CA GLU A 187 9.21 -8.52 25.24
C GLU A 187 8.19 -9.55 25.75
N GLY A 188 6.99 -9.12 26.10
CA GLY A 188 5.90 -10.00 26.52
C GLY A 188 5.43 -10.94 25.40
N ILE A 189 5.28 -10.43 24.18
CA ILE A 189 5.00 -11.25 23.00
C ILE A 189 6.10 -12.28 22.78
N LYS A 190 7.39 -11.87 22.83
CA LYS A 190 8.54 -12.77 22.69
C LYS A 190 8.54 -13.85 23.80
N ALA A 191 8.25 -13.49 25.06
CA ALA A 191 8.18 -14.42 26.18
C ALA A 191 7.10 -15.50 25.98
N ASN A 192 6.03 -15.19 25.25
CA ASN A 192 4.99 -16.15 24.88
C ASN A 192 5.39 -17.09 23.72
N ALA A 193 6.66 -17.04 23.24
CA ALA A 193 7.19 -17.91 22.21
C ALA A 193 6.22 -18.03 20.99
N PRO A 194 5.87 -16.93 20.32
CA PRO A 194 4.92 -16.95 19.21
C PRO A 194 5.47 -17.76 18.04
N LYS A 195 4.60 -18.44 17.30
CA LYS A 195 4.96 -19.00 15.99
C LYS A 195 5.15 -17.85 14.99
N THR A 196 6.24 -17.89 14.24
CA THR A 196 6.55 -16.87 13.24
C THR A 196 6.24 -17.35 11.84
N TYR A 197 5.64 -16.46 11.04
CA TYR A 197 5.29 -16.69 9.64
C TYR A 197 5.86 -15.57 8.77
N PRO A 198 6.15 -15.82 7.48
CA PRO A 198 6.64 -14.78 6.57
C PRO A 198 5.55 -13.77 6.17
N SER A 199 4.26 -14.15 6.25
CA SER A 199 3.15 -13.32 5.79
C SER A 199 1.86 -13.53 6.59
N ASN A 200 0.93 -12.57 6.49
CA ASN A 200 -0.34 -12.62 7.22
C ASN A 200 -1.33 -13.67 6.67
N ASP A 201 -1.36 -13.91 5.36
CA ASP A 201 -2.20 -14.93 4.73
C ASP A 201 -1.88 -16.33 5.27
N LEU A 202 -0.60 -16.65 5.47
CA LEU A 202 -0.18 -17.91 6.07
C LEU A 202 -0.61 -18.04 7.53
N ILE A 203 -0.67 -16.93 8.28
CA ILE A 203 -1.20 -16.94 9.64
C ILE A 203 -2.71 -17.22 9.63
N VAL A 204 -3.46 -16.61 8.71
CA VAL A 204 -4.90 -16.82 8.57
C VAL A 204 -5.18 -18.28 8.19
N LYS A 205 -4.43 -18.85 7.24
CA LYS A 205 -4.53 -20.27 6.87
C LYS A 205 -4.21 -21.17 8.05
N ALA A 206 -3.14 -20.87 8.80
CA ALA A 206 -2.74 -21.64 9.98
C ALA A 206 -3.81 -21.61 11.09
N ALA A 207 -4.48 -20.47 11.31
CA ALA A 207 -5.58 -20.36 12.25
C ALA A 207 -6.80 -21.14 11.74
N ASN A 208 -7.13 -21.06 10.45
CA ASN A 208 -8.22 -21.82 9.86
C ASN A 208 -8.04 -23.32 9.98
N ASP A 209 -6.81 -23.81 9.80
CA ASP A 209 -6.43 -25.23 9.85
C ASP A 209 -6.19 -25.71 11.30
N GLY A 210 -6.35 -24.83 12.29
CA GLY A 210 -6.13 -25.17 13.70
C GLY A 210 -4.67 -25.38 14.09
N GLN A 211 -3.71 -24.89 13.31
CA GLN A 211 -2.28 -24.98 13.62
C GLN A 211 -1.82 -23.92 14.63
N VAL A 212 -2.55 -22.81 14.72
CA VAL A 212 -2.38 -21.76 15.74
C VAL A 212 -3.76 -21.39 16.29
N ASP A 213 -3.79 -20.88 17.50
CA ASP A 213 -5.05 -20.53 18.16
C ASP A 213 -5.49 -19.12 17.77
N LEU A 214 -4.52 -18.19 17.69
CA LEU A 214 -4.76 -16.82 17.28
C LEU A 214 -3.50 -16.20 16.63
N GLY A 215 -3.68 -15.10 15.89
CA GLY A 215 -2.58 -14.38 15.22
C GLY A 215 -2.89 -12.93 14.94
N LEU A 216 -1.86 -12.10 14.88
CA LEU A 216 -1.98 -10.69 14.53
C LEU A 216 -1.84 -10.50 13.02
N VAL A 217 -2.94 -10.07 12.37
CA VAL A 217 -3.03 -9.91 10.90
C VAL A 217 -3.79 -8.64 10.52
N ASN A 218 -3.87 -8.33 9.23
CA ASN A 218 -4.84 -7.38 8.72
C ASN A 218 -6.15 -8.11 8.38
N HIS A 219 -7.27 -7.41 8.57
CA HIS A 219 -8.62 -7.98 8.50
C HIS A 219 -8.97 -8.66 7.17
N TYR A 220 -8.52 -8.09 6.05
CA TYR A 220 -8.91 -8.51 4.70
C TYR A 220 -8.38 -9.89 4.30
N TYR A 221 -7.32 -10.39 4.91
CA TYR A 221 -6.80 -11.73 4.59
C TYR A 221 -7.78 -12.86 4.93
N LEU A 222 -8.65 -12.65 5.93
CA LEU A 222 -9.72 -13.60 6.19
C LEU A 222 -10.74 -13.65 5.06
N PHE A 223 -11.13 -12.48 4.54
CA PHE A 223 -12.08 -12.38 3.43
C PHE A 223 -11.49 -12.91 2.13
N GLN A 224 -10.21 -12.70 1.90
CA GLN A 224 -9.48 -13.33 0.78
C GLN A 224 -9.53 -14.87 0.89
N LEU A 225 -9.26 -15.43 2.08
CA LEU A 225 -9.38 -16.87 2.30
C LEU A 225 -10.82 -17.35 2.05
N GLN A 226 -11.84 -16.61 2.52
CA GLN A 226 -13.24 -16.92 2.27
C GLN A 226 -13.58 -16.93 0.77
N SER A 227 -13.02 -16.00 0.01
CA SER A 227 -13.19 -15.97 -1.45
C SER A 227 -12.52 -17.16 -2.14
N GLU A 228 -11.37 -17.64 -1.61
CA GLU A 228 -10.63 -18.77 -2.17
C GLU A 228 -11.29 -20.12 -1.90
N ILE A 229 -11.75 -20.37 -0.67
CA ILE A 229 -12.20 -21.71 -0.23
C ILE A 229 -13.69 -21.81 0.08
N GLY A 230 -14.41 -20.69 0.11
CA GLY A 230 -15.79 -20.57 0.54
C GLY A 230 -15.95 -20.15 1.99
N ALA A 231 -16.93 -19.28 2.25
CA ALA A 231 -17.22 -18.79 3.60
C ALA A 231 -17.71 -19.92 4.56
N ASP A 232 -18.42 -20.89 4.00
CA ASP A 232 -18.91 -22.09 4.69
C ASP A 232 -17.78 -23.03 5.17
N LYS A 233 -16.64 -23.03 4.46
CA LYS A 233 -15.44 -23.81 4.79
C LYS A 233 -14.44 -23.05 5.66
N THR A 234 -14.66 -21.75 5.87
CA THR A 234 -13.77 -20.92 6.67
C THR A 234 -14.16 -20.95 8.13
N VAL A 235 -13.33 -21.57 8.95
CA VAL A 235 -13.50 -21.68 10.40
C VAL A 235 -12.98 -20.43 11.11
N ALA A 236 -11.80 -19.94 10.71
CA ALA A 236 -11.18 -18.76 11.32
C ALA A 236 -12.13 -17.54 11.36
N ARG A 237 -11.95 -16.68 12.36
CA ARG A 237 -12.72 -15.44 12.53
C ARG A 237 -11.77 -14.28 12.86
N ASN A 238 -12.16 -13.07 12.48
CA ASN A 238 -11.51 -11.85 12.93
C ASN A 238 -12.12 -11.38 14.24
N HIS A 239 -11.26 -11.00 15.17
CA HIS A 239 -11.61 -10.29 16.39
C HIS A 239 -11.03 -8.88 16.35
N TYR A 240 -11.87 -7.87 16.58
CA TYR A 240 -11.51 -6.46 16.61
C TYR A 240 -11.40 -6.00 18.06
N THR A 241 -10.30 -5.38 18.45
CA THR A 241 -10.18 -4.73 19.75
C THR A 241 -10.95 -3.39 19.77
N ALA A 242 -11.13 -2.79 20.96
CA ALA A 242 -11.83 -1.50 21.07
C ALA A 242 -11.11 -0.41 20.23
N GLY A 243 -11.87 0.53 19.66
CA GLY A 243 -11.33 1.56 18.74
C GLY A 243 -10.26 2.50 19.34
N THR A 244 -10.13 2.55 20.67
CA THR A 244 -9.09 3.29 21.38
C THR A 244 -7.83 2.47 21.67
N ASP A 245 -7.88 1.16 21.42
CA ASP A 245 -6.75 0.25 21.61
C ASP A 245 -5.78 0.34 20.44
N PRO A 246 -4.46 0.32 20.66
CA PRO A 246 -3.48 0.25 19.55
C PRO A 246 -3.72 -0.94 18.62
N GLY A 247 -4.30 -2.04 19.12
CA GLY A 247 -4.70 -3.20 18.32
C GLY A 247 -5.79 -2.94 17.31
N ALA A 248 -6.54 -1.82 17.44
CA ALA A 248 -7.57 -1.39 16.49
C ALA A 248 -7.02 -0.43 15.42
N LEU A 249 -5.70 -0.36 15.23
CA LEU A 249 -5.08 0.51 14.23
C LEU A 249 -5.68 0.29 12.84
N VAL A 250 -6.15 1.37 12.24
CA VAL A 250 -6.44 1.44 10.80
C VAL A 250 -5.27 2.12 10.10
N ASN A 251 -4.48 1.34 9.38
CA ASN A 251 -3.45 1.85 8.48
C ASN A 251 -4.02 2.08 7.09
N VAL A 252 -3.45 3.01 6.32
CA VAL A 252 -3.92 3.32 4.98
C VAL A 252 -2.87 2.99 3.93
N ALA A 253 -3.31 2.43 2.80
CA ALA A 253 -2.57 2.58 1.56
C ALA A 253 -2.88 3.96 1.01
N GLY A 254 -1.88 4.64 0.49
CA GLY A 254 -2.08 6.02 0.05
C GLY A 254 -1.15 6.42 -1.10
N VAL A 255 -1.44 7.57 -1.68
CA VAL A 255 -0.74 8.10 -2.86
C VAL A 255 -0.26 9.52 -2.65
N GLY A 256 0.90 9.84 -3.25
CA GLY A 256 1.40 11.19 -3.41
C GLY A 256 1.94 11.40 -4.83
N ILE A 257 1.87 12.62 -5.34
CA ILE A 257 2.39 13.01 -6.66
C ILE A 257 3.77 13.64 -6.46
N LEU A 258 4.78 13.15 -7.18
CA LEU A 258 6.13 13.72 -7.08
C LEU A 258 6.17 15.11 -7.73
N LYS A 259 6.82 16.08 -7.07
CA LYS A 259 7.07 17.42 -7.63
C LYS A 259 7.88 17.37 -8.93
N SER A 260 8.73 16.35 -9.08
CA SER A 260 9.54 16.12 -10.27
C SER A 260 8.75 15.66 -11.49
N SER A 261 7.53 15.17 -11.30
CA SER A 261 6.67 14.70 -12.39
C SER A 261 6.42 15.82 -13.41
N LYS A 262 6.61 15.50 -14.68
CA LYS A 262 6.22 16.35 -15.80
C LYS A 262 4.82 16.08 -16.32
N LYS A 263 4.13 15.10 -15.69
CA LYS A 263 2.78 14.63 -16.03
C LYS A 263 1.78 14.92 -14.89
N GLN A 264 1.91 16.12 -14.30
CA GLN A 264 1.10 16.52 -13.13
C GLN A 264 -0.41 16.37 -13.36
N ALA A 265 -0.89 16.72 -14.56
CA ALA A 265 -2.32 16.59 -14.89
C ALA A 265 -2.79 15.12 -14.93
N ASP A 266 -1.99 14.24 -15.55
CA ASP A 266 -2.32 12.80 -15.60
C ASP A 266 -2.21 12.14 -14.22
N ALA A 267 -1.20 12.53 -13.43
CA ALA A 267 -1.04 12.09 -12.06
C ALA A 267 -2.23 12.53 -11.18
N ALA A 268 -2.69 13.77 -11.34
CA ALA A 268 -3.89 14.28 -10.65
C ALA A 268 -5.14 13.46 -11.01
N ARG A 269 -5.36 13.18 -12.30
CA ARG A 269 -6.48 12.34 -12.77
C ARG A 269 -6.39 10.91 -12.21
N PHE A 270 -5.18 10.38 -12.03
CA PHE A 270 -5.00 9.07 -11.41
C PHE A 270 -5.39 9.08 -9.93
N VAL A 271 -4.99 10.10 -9.17
CA VAL A 271 -5.41 10.26 -7.76
C VAL A 271 -6.92 10.44 -7.66
N GLU A 272 -7.53 11.29 -8.51
CA GLU A 272 -8.98 11.47 -8.58
C GLU A 272 -9.71 10.16 -8.86
N TYR A 273 -9.19 9.35 -9.79
CA TYR A 273 -9.75 8.04 -10.09
C TYR A 273 -9.70 7.09 -8.90
N LEU A 274 -8.56 6.99 -8.19
CA LEU A 274 -8.44 6.13 -7.01
C LEU A 274 -9.41 6.53 -5.88
N LEU A 275 -9.81 7.79 -5.82
CA LEU A 275 -10.80 8.32 -4.87
C LEU A 275 -12.23 8.38 -5.44
N SER A 276 -12.43 7.93 -6.66
CA SER A 276 -13.77 7.83 -7.27
C SER A 276 -14.57 6.67 -6.69
N GLU A 277 -15.89 6.74 -6.79
CA GLU A 277 -16.76 5.67 -6.29
C GLU A 277 -16.43 4.30 -6.91
N PRO A 278 -16.21 4.15 -8.25
CA PRO A 278 -15.85 2.86 -8.84
C PRO A 278 -14.57 2.25 -8.24
N ALA A 279 -13.49 3.03 -8.11
CA ALA A 279 -12.24 2.54 -7.53
C ALA A 279 -12.40 2.20 -6.03
N GLN A 280 -13.19 2.98 -5.30
CA GLN A 280 -13.45 2.71 -3.88
C GLN A 280 -14.32 1.47 -3.67
N ARG A 281 -15.26 1.19 -4.58
CA ARG A 281 -15.98 -0.10 -4.60
C ARG A 281 -15.04 -1.26 -4.89
N HIS A 282 -14.12 -1.13 -5.83
CA HIS A 282 -13.11 -2.15 -6.12
C HIS A 282 -12.26 -2.46 -4.87
N PHE A 283 -11.82 -1.44 -4.12
CA PHE A 283 -11.12 -1.68 -2.85
C PHE A 283 -11.97 -2.47 -1.85
N ALA A 284 -13.26 -2.16 -1.75
CA ALA A 284 -14.16 -2.86 -0.84
C ALA A 284 -14.46 -4.29 -1.30
N GLU A 285 -14.87 -4.47 -2.54
CA GLU A 285 -15.47 -5.72 -3.03
C GLU A 285 -14.41 -6.74 -3.49
N GLU A 286 -13.30 -6.27 -4.08
CA GLU A 286 -12.26 -7.14 -4.65
C GLU A 286 -11.05 -7.27 -3.73
N ASN A 287 -10.63 -6.18 -3.07
CA ASN A 287 -9.49 -6.20 -2.15
C ASN A 287 -9.90 -6.43 -0.69
N PHE A 288 -11.20 -6.33 -0.37
CA PHE A 288 -11.75 -6.41 0.99
C PHE A 288 -11.15 -5.37 1.95
N GLU A 289 -10.74 -4.24 1.42
CA GLU A 289 -10.21 -3.11 2.18
C GLU A 289 -11.30 -2.07 2.43
N TYR A 290 -11.17 -1.29 3.49
CA TYR A 290 -12.14 -0.24 3.78
C TYR A 290 -12.02 0.89 2.76
N PRO A 291 -13.12 1.26 2.08
CA PRO A 291 -13.15 2.46 1.26
C PRO A 291 -13.00 3.69 2.16
N LEU A 292 -12.30 4.71 1.68
CA LEU A 292 -12.12 5.98 2.40
C LEU A 292 -13.05 7.08 1.90
N ARG A 293 -13.83 6.80 0.87
CA ARG A 293 -14.89 7.68 0.37
C ARG A 293 -16.19 7.41 1.12
N PRO A 294 -16.82 8.43 1.75
CA PRO A 294 -18.12 8.29 2.39
C PRO A 294 -19.19 7.79 1.41
N GLY A 295 -20.10 6.95 1.93
CA GLY A 295 -21.21 6.41 1.14
C GLY A 295 -20.89 5.17 0.30
N VAL A 296 -19.64 4.74 0.22
CA VAL A 296 -19.27 3.46 -0.37
C VAL A 296 -19.35 2.39 0.74
N PRO A 297 -20.18 1.34 0.58
CA PRO A 297 -20.28 0.29 1.59
C PRO A 297 -18.99 -0.54 1.66
N THR A 298 -18.72 -1.09 2.83
CA THR A 298 -17.73 -2.18 2.98
C THR A 298 -18.32 -3.50 2.50
N ALA A 299 -17.50 -4.40 2.01
CA ALA A 299 -17.92 -5.77 1.68
C ALA A 299 -18.30 -6.54 2.94
#